data_7e0db541fc2690c6eef1ef405cc397cd
#
_entry.id   7e0db541fc2690c6eef1ef405cc397cd
#
_cell.length_a   1.000
_cell.length_b   1.000
_cell.length_c   1.000
_cell.angle_alpha   90.00
_cell.angle_beta   90.00
_cell.angle_gamma   90.00
#
_symmetry.space_group_name_H-M   'P 1'
#
loop_
_entity.id
_entity.type
_entity.pdbx_description
1 polymer ?
#
loop_
_entity_poly.entity_id
_entity_poly.type
_entity_poly.pdbx_seq_one_letter_code
_entity_poly.pdbx_strand_id
1 'polypeptide(L)'
;MFEESKITVANSLAEALIHEMYHSKLIHNLNYAQIEALYDELSDIHIDGISKTAITDGAECIAEVGVLVERVETSAIPKDALKLFERFFGEI
;
A
#
# COMPACT_ATOMS: atom_id res chain seq x y z
N MET A 1 -6.26 -8.68 -13.68
CA MET A 1 -5.72 -7.37 -14.08
C MET A 1 -6.44 -6.25 -13.34
N PHE A 2 -5.70 -5.31 -12.83
CA PHE A 2 -6.27 -4.16 -12.13
C PHE A 2 -6.35 -2.96 -13.04
N GLU A 3 -7.44 -2.23 -12.94
CA GLU A 3 -7.66 -1.05 -13.74
C GLU A 3 -7.31 0.18 -12.90
N GLU A 4 -6.51 1.08 -13.46
CA GLU A 4 -6.16 2.33 -12.79
C GLU A 4 -7.38 3.22 -12.55
N SER A 5 -8.48 2.98 -13.27
CA SER A 5 -9.73 3.69 -13.08
C SER A 5 -10.40 3.34 -11.74
N LYS A 6 -10.05 2.21 -11.14
CA LYS A 6 -10.57 1.85 -9.81
C LYS A 6 -10.04 2.80 -8.76
N ILE A 7 -10.91 3.18 -7.84
CA ILE A 7 -10.53 4.03 -6.70
C ILE A 7 -9.65 3.25 -5.74
N THR A 8 -10.03 2.00 -5.45
CA THR A 8 -9.28 1.12 -4.56
C THR A 8 -9.41 -0.33 -5.04
N VAL A 9 -8.44 -1.18 -4.70
CA VAL A 9 -8.52 -2.61 -4.97
C VAL A 9 -9.43 -3.34 -3.97
N ALA A 10 -9.76 -2.71 -2.85
CA ALA A 10 -10.63 -3.34 -1.85
C ALA A 10 -12.04 -3.51 -2.41
N ASN A 11 -12.54 -4.76 -2.40
CA ASN A 11 -13.85 -5.10 -2.95
C ASN A 11 -14.92 -5.34 -1.88
N SER A 12 -14.56 -5.21 -0.61
CA SER A 12 -15.49 -5.49 0.49
C SER A 12 -15.09 -4.67 1.71
N LEU A 13 -15.97 -4.63 2.71
CA LEU A 13 -15.66 -3.99 3.98
C LEU A 13 -14.45 -4.66 4.65
N ALA A 14 -14.38 -6.00 4.58
CA ALA A 14 -13.26 -6.73 5.15
C ALA A 14 -11.93 -6.30 4.50
N GLU A 15 -11.91 -6.14 3.18
CA GLU A 15 -10.70 -5.69 2.48
C GLU A 15 -10.38 -4.23 2.76
N ALA A 16 -11.38 -3.39 2.94
CA ALA A 16 -11.17 -2.01 3.36
C ALA A 16 -10.51 -1.95 4.75
N LEU A 17 -10.90 -2.84 5.65
CA LEU A 17 -10.27 -2.95 6.96
C LEU A 17 -8.83 -3.46 6.86
N ILE A 18 -8.54 -4.37 5.94
CA ILE A 18 -7.17 -4.84 5.68
C ILE A 18 -6.31 -3.66 5.20
N HIS A 19 -6.83 -2.81 4.31
CA HIS A 19 -6.15 -1.61 3.85
C HIS A 19 -5.75 -0.72 5.04
N GLU A 20 -6.70 -0.45 5.93
CA GLU A 20 -6.45 0.36 7.12
C GLU A 20 -5.48 -0.33 8.09
N MET A 21 -5.55 -1.65 8.19
CA MET A 21 -4.63 -2.43 9.01
C MET A 21 -3.18 -2.25 8.55
N TYR A 22 -2.94 -2.23 7.23
CA TYR A 22 -1.58 -2.02 6.71
C TYR A 22 -1.07 -0.61 6.98
N HIS A 23 -1.92 0.41 6.99
CA HIS A 23 -1.54 1.74 7.45
C HIS A 23 -1.05 1.68 8.92
N SER A 24 -1.79 0.99 9.77
CA SER A 24 -1.41 0.84 11.18
C SER A 24 -0.11 0.06 11.35
N LYS A 25 0.06 -1.02 10.59
CA LYS A 25 1.29 -1.83 10.63
C LYS A 25 2.51 -1.03 10.19
N LEU A 26 2.33 -0.15 9.20
CA LEU A 26 3.41 0.67 8.67
C LEU A 26 4.03 1.57 9.74
N ILE A 27 3.22 2.09 10.64
CA ILE A 27 3.66 3.02 11.68
C ILE A 27 3.80 2.38 13.06
N HIS A 28 3.58 1.06 13.14
CA HIS A 28 3.68 0.33 14.41
C HIS A 28 5.11 0.48 15.00
N ASN A 29 5.18 0.77 16.28
CA ASN A 29 6.45 0.96 17.01
C ASN A 29 7.25 2.21 16.62
N LEU A 30 6.67 3.12 15.85
CA LEU A 30 7.32 4.40 15.54
C LEU A 30 6.81 5.48 16.49
N ASN A 31 7.72 6.41 16.87
CA ASN A 31 7.30 7.60 17.61
C ASN A 31 6.75 8.65 16.62
N TYR A 32 6.19 9.73 17.18
CA TYR A 32 5.56 10.77 16.36
C TYR A 32 6.51 11.36 15.31
N ALA A 33 7.74 11.67 15.69
CA ALA A 33 8.72 12.25 14.77
C ALA A 33 9.08 11.27 13.64
N GLN A 34 9.18 9.99 13.95
CA GLN A 34 9.46 8.96 12.95
C GLN A 34 8.31 8.77 11.98
N ILE A 35 7.07 8.83 12.48
CA ILE A 35 5.87 8.75 11.63
C ILE A 35 5.84 9.93 10.67
N GLU A 36 6.10 11.12 11.16
CA GLU A 36 6.11 12.35 10.35
C GLU A 36 7.16 12.26 9.24
N ALA A 37 8.37 11.85 9.60
CA ALA A 37 9.46 11.69 8.63
C ALA A 37 9.13 10.63 7.57
N LEU A 38 8.51 9.52 7.98
CA LEU A 38 8.12 8.45 7.07
C LEU A 38 7.07 8.93 6.07
N TYR A 39 6.03 9.61 6.54
CA TYR A 39 5.00 10.11 5.64
C TYR A 39 5.52 11.19 4.70
N ASP A 40 6.45 12.03 5.16
CA ASP A 40 7.12 12.99 4.28
C ASP A 40 7.85 12.28 3.13
N GLU A 41 8.59 11.22 3.45
CA GLU A 41 9.29 10.42 2.45
C GLU A 41 8.31 9.78 1.46
N LEU A 42 7.24 9.18 1.97
CA LEU A 42 6.29 8.46 1.15
C LEU A 42 5.37 9.37 0.33
N SER A 43 5.19 10.63 0.75
CA SER A 43 4.27 11.55 0.08
C SER A 43 4.66 11.85 -1.36
N ASP A 44 5.93 11.72 -1.72
CA ASP A 44 6.44 11.99 -3.05
C ASP A 44 6.48 10.73 -3.95
N ILE A 45 5.99 9.60 -3.46
CA ILE A 45 6.00 8.35 -4.22
C ILE A 45 4.62 8.14 -4.84
N HIS A 46 4.58 8.02 -6.17
CA HIS A 46 3.35 7.85 -6.93
C HIS A 46 3.55 6.70 -7.91
N ILE A 47 2.95 5.54 -7.64
CA ILE A 47 3.13 4.34 -8.44
C ILE A 47 1.83 3.98 -9.14
N ASP A 48 1.89 3.90 -10.49
CA ASP A 48 0.78 3.55 -11.35
C ASP A 48 0.56 2.03 -11.39
N GLY A 49 -0.60 1.63 -11.87
CA GLY A 49 -0.87 0.25 -12.25
C GLY A 49 -1.72 -0.53 -11.25
N ILE A 50 -2.16 0.07 -10.15
CA ILE A 50 -2.98 -0.60 -9.14
C ILE A 50 -4.35 0.07 -9.02
N SER A 51 -4.40 1.32 -8.56
CA SER A 51 -5.65 2.04 -8.31
C SER A 51 -5.39 3.53 -8.17
N LYS A 52 -6.45 4.34 -8.16
CA LYS A 52 -6.32 5.77 -7.91
C LYS A 52 -5.81 6.06 -6.50
N THR A 53 -6.24 5.26 -5.54
CA THR A 53 -5.76 5.40 -4.16
C THR A 53 -4.26 5.14 -4.08
N ALA A 54 -3.76 4.10 -4.75
CA ALA A 54 -2.35 3.74 -4.72
C ALA A 54 -1.44 4.83 -5.32
N ILE A 55 -1.94 5.59 -6.30
CA ILE A 55 -1.17 6.67 -6.95
C ILE A 55 -1.02 7.87 -6.03
N THR A 56 -1.90 8.04 -5.05
CA THR A 56 -1.94 9.21 -4.16
C THR A 56 -0.62 9.43 -3.45
N ASP A 57 -0.05 8.38 -2.86
CA ASP A 57 1.28 8.42 -2.23
C ASP A 57 1.75 6.99 -1.94
N GLY A 58 2.98 6.88 -1.42
CA GLY A 58 3.58 5.58 -1.12
C GLY A 58 2.88 4.84 0.01
N ALA A 59 2.36 5.53 1.01
CA ALA A 59 1.65 4.89 2.12
C ALA A 59 0.36 4.23 1.62
N GLU A 60 -0.40 4.92 0.76
CA GLU A 60 -1.59 4.36 0.16
C GLU A 60 -1.26 3.21 -0.78
N CYS A 61 -0.15 3.32 -1.54
CA CYS A 61 0.32 2.24 -2.40
C CYS A 61 0.61 0.98 -1.58
N ILE A 62 1.33 1.12 -0.47
CA ILE A 62 1.65 0.00 0.41
C ILE A 62 0.39 -0.66 0.96
N ALA A 63 -0.59 0.13 1.38
CA ALA A 63 -1.84 -0.41 1.90
C ALA A 63 -2.64 -1.17 0.83
N GLU A 64 -2.68 -0.65 -0.40
CA GLU A 64 -3.35 -1.32 -1.51
C GLU A 64 -2.63 -2.63 -1.90
N VAL A 65 -1.29 -2.63 -1.89
CA VAL A 65 -0.52 -3.85 -2.11
C VAL A 65 -0.83 -4.87 -1.01
N GLY A 66 -0.97 -4.42 0.24
CA GLY A 66 -1.34 -5.28 1.34
C GLY A 66 -2.65 -6.02 1.11
N VAL A 67 -3.67 -5.35 0.56
CA VAL A 67 -4.94 -6.00 0.20
C VAL A 67 -4.71 -7.10 -0.83
N LEU A 68 -3.89 -6.83 -1.85
CA LEU A 68 -3.58 -7.80 -2.89
C LEU A 68 -2.80 -9.00 -2.35
N VAL A 69 -1.88 -8.76 -1.42
CA VAL A 69 -1.12 -9.83 -0.75
C VAL A 69 -2.06 -10.74 0.02
N GLU A 70 -2.97 -10.17 0.81
CA GLU A 70 -3.94 -10.96 1.58
C GLU A 70 -4.91 -11.74 0.69
N ARG A 71 -5.18 -11.21 -0.51
CA ARG A 71 -6.02 -11.87 -1.51
C ARG A 71 -5.25 -12.93 -2.31
N VAL A 72 -3.94 -13.03 -2.11
CA VAL A 72 -3.03 -13.93 -2.86
C VAL A 72 -3.02 -13.61 -4.36
N GLU A 73 -2.97 -12.33 -4.70
CA GLU A 73 -2.88 -11.86 -6.08
C GLU A 73 -1.55 -11.15 -6.34
N THR A 74 -0.46 -11.70 -5.81
CA THR A 74 0.85 -11.06 -5.86
C THR A 74 1.42 -10.94 -7.26
N SER A 75 1.08 -11.85 -8.15
CA SER A 75 1.59 -11.84 -9.54
C SER A 75 1.11 -10.63 -10.34
N ALA A 76 0.02 -9.99 -9.90
CA ALA A 76 -0.53 -8.81 -10.57
C ALA A 76 0.06 -7.50 -10.06
N ILE A 77 0.90 -7.54 -9.05
CA ILE A 77 1.46 -6.34 -8.43
C ILE A 77 2.62 -5.82 -9.28
N PRO A 78 2.61 -4.53 -9.68
CA PRO A 78 3.75 -3.94 -10.38
C PRO A 78 5.03 -4.06 -9.54
N LYS A 79 6.16 -4.26 -10.21
CA LYS A 79 7.44 -4.48 -9.52
C LYS A 79 7.81 -3.36 -8.56
N ASP A 80 7.59 -2.11 -8.97
CA ASP A 80 7.93 -0.96 -8.13
C ASP A 80 7.09 -0.92 -6.85
N ALA A 81 5.81 -1.25 -6.98
CA ALA A 81 4.91 -1.31 -5.83
C ALA A 81 5.29 -2.46 -4.91
N LEU A 82 5.64 -3.61 -5.48
CA LEU A 82 6.06 -4.76 -4.69
C LEU A 82 7.36 -4.46 -3.92
N LYS A 83 8.33 -3.84 -4.57
CA LYS A 83 9.58 -3.45 -3.90
C LYS A 83 9.35 -2.48 -2.75
N LEU A 84 8.47 -1.51 -2.96
CA LEU A 84 8.12 -0.57 -1.91
C LEU A 84 7.51 -1.28 -0.71
N PHE A 85 6.57 -2.18 -0.95
CA PHE A 85 5.93 -2.97 0.09
C PHE A 85 6.95 -3.83 0.84
N GLU A 86 7.81 -4.54 0.11
CA GLU A 86 8.83 -5.43 0.70
C GLU A 86 9.84 -4.68 1.54
N ARG A 87 10.11 -3.42 1.23
CA ARG A 87 11.01 -2.58 2.03
C ARG A 87 10.56 -2.48 3.48
N PHE A 88 9.25 -2.49 3.73
CA PHE A 88 8.69 -2.32 5.07
C PHE A 88 8.22 -3.63 5.70
N PHE A 89 7.82 -4.60 4.90
CA PHE A 89 7.23 -5.84 5.40
C PHE A 89 8.02 -7.10 5.04
N GLY A 90 9.14 -6.95 4.32
CA GLY A 90 9.95 -8.07 3.91
C GLY A 90 9.41 -8.78 2.68
N GLU A 91 10.16 -9.74 2.17
CA GLU A 91 9.78 -10.50 0.99
C GLU A 91 8.52 -11.32 1.23
N ILE A 92 7.70 -11.40 0.19
CA ILE A 92 6.46 -12.17 0.22
C ILE A 92 6.75 -13.65 -0.01
#